data_fc3b9a541528842cd6a2cfdfb05f6fc9
#
_entry.id   fc3b9a541528842cd6a2cfdfb05f6fc9
#
_cell.length_a   1.000
_cell.length_b   1.000
_cell.length_c   1.000
_cell.angle_alpha   90.00
_cell.angle_beta   90.00
_cell.angle_gamma   90.00
#
_symmetry.space_group_name_H-M   'P 1'
#
loop_
_entity.id
_entity.type
_entity.pdbx_description
1 polymer ?
#
loop_
_entity_poly.entity_id
_entity_poly.type
_entity_poly.pdbx_seq_one_letter_code
_entity_poly.pdbx_strand_id
1 'polypeptide(L)'
;MRQGAKVILVDADGSVLLFRGGDPARPDAGTWWFPPGGGVEPGETIEAAAHREVLEETGLVLRELGPAVGRRRVEFPFDGRIIVSDEVYFVVRVAGGAISTDGWTELEREVVEEHRWWTMDELRITAETVYPEDLLDLIEASGGPPQA
;
A
#
# COMPACT_ATOMS: atom_id res chain seq x y z
N MET A 1 -0.45 -11.19 -17.13
CA MET A 1 -0.54 -11.04 -15.67
C MET A 1 0.36 -9.90 -15.22
N ARG A 2 -0.14 -9.08 -14.32
CA ARG A 2 0.57 -7.93 -13.77
C ARG A 2 1.40 -8.34 -12.56
N GLN A 3 2.53 -7.69 -12.34
CA GLN A 3 3.25 -7.74 -11.07
C GLN A 3 3.03 -6.42 -10.32
N GLY A 4 2.85 -6.49 -9.02
CA GLY A 4 2.66 -5.33 -8.17
C GLY A 4 3.59 -5.35 -6.96
N ALA A 5 3.99 -4.16 -6.53
CA ALA A 5 4.78 -3.97 -5.32
C ALA A 5 3.94 -3.16 -4.33
N LYS A 6 3.74 -3.69 -3.13
CA LYS A 6 2.99 -3.06 -2.06
C LYS A 6 3.91 -2.78 -0.88
N VAL A 7 3.82 -1.60 -0.32
CA VAL A 7 4.71 -1.19 0.77
C VAL A 7 3.86 -0.77 1.98
N ILE A 8 4.02 -1.51 3.05
CA ILE A 8 3.36 -1.23 4.33
C ILE A 8 4.30 -0.32 5.12
N LEU A 9 3.92 0.97 5.22
CA LEU A 9 4.72 1.97 5.93
C LEU A 9 4.27 2.04 7.37
N VAL A 10 5.21 1.82 8.29
CA VAL A 10 4.96 1.88 9.73
C VAL A 10 5.80 3.01 10.31
N ASP A 11 5.17 3.96 10.98
CA ASP A 11 5.88 5.10 11.56
C ASP A 11 6.50 4.78 12.92
N ALA A 12 7.13 5.80 13.54
CA ALA A 12 7.82 5.63 14.82
C ALA A 12 6.87 5.24 15.96
N ASP A 13 5.60 5.58 15.85
CA ASP A 13 4.58 5.24 16.85
C ASP A 13 3.93 3.88 16.58
N GLY A 14 4.33 3.19 15.52
CA GLY A 14 3.74 1.93 15.11
C GLY A 14 2.46 2.08 14.30
N SER A 15 2.14 3.27 13.81
CA SER A 15 0.97 3.51 12.96
C SER A 15 1.26 3.19 11.50
N VAL A 16 0.25 2.76 10.79
CA VAL A 16 0.34 2.26 9.42
C VAL A 16 -0.38 3.21 8.47
N LEU A 17 0.29 3.61 7.40
CA LEU A 17 -0.33 4.48 6.39
C LEU A 17 -1.18 3.65 5.43
N LEU A 18 -2.46 3.98 5.35
CA LEU A 18 -3.39 3.37 4.41
C LEU A 18 -4.15 4.44 3.64
N PHE A 19 -4.49 4.12 2.42
CA PHE A 19 -5.38 4.89 1.57
C PHE A 19 -6.74 4.24 1.53
N ARG A 20 -7.80 5.04 1.43
CA ARG A 20 -9.15 4.53 1.23
C ARG A 20 -9.62 4.88 -0.17
N GLY A 21 -10.13 3.90 -0.87
CA GLY A 21 -10.70 4.09 -2.21
C GLY A 21 -11.55 2.91 -2.61
N GLY A 22 -12.06 2.95 -3.82
CA GLY A 22 -12.92 1.90 -4.35
C GLY A 22 -12.80 1.80 -5.87
N ASP A 23 -13.64 0.95 -6.45
CA ASP A 23 -13.68 0.74 -7.90
C ASP A 23 -14.57 1.81 -8.54
N PRO A 24 -14.03 2.70 -9.41
CA PRO A 24 -14.81 3.74 -10.04
C PRO A 24 -15.93 3.20 -10.94
N ALA A 25 -15.78 1.98 -11.47
CA ALA A 25 -16.80 1.33 -12.29
C ALA A 25 -17.91 0.68 -11.45
N ARG A 26 -17.71 0.58 -10.14
CA ARG A 26 -18.64 -0.08 -9.22
C ARG A 26 -18.81 0.73 -7.93
N PRO A 27 -19.37 1.94 -7.99
CA PRO A 27 -19.46 2.80 -6.81
C PRO A 27 -20.26 2.18 -5.67
N ASP A 28 -21.20 1.29 -5.97
CA ASP A 28 -22.03 0.62 -4.97
C ASP A 28 -21.28 -0.50 -4.24
N ALA A 29 -20.10 -0.89 -4.71
CA ALA A 29 -19.28 -1.92 -4.06
C ALA A 29 -18.62 -1.43 -2.77
N GLY A 30 -18.69 -0.14 -2.48
CA GLY A 30 -18.10 0.47 -1.29
C GLY A 30 -16.62 0.77 -1.44
N THR A 31 -15.99 1.04 -0.32
CA THR A 31 -14.58 1.39 -0.26
C THR A 31 -13.83 0.45 0.68
N TRP A 32 -12.50 0.45 0.55
CA TRP A 32 -11.62 -0.32 1.41
C TRP A 32 -10.31 0.43 1.59
N TRP A 33 -9.56 0.05 2.63
CA TRP A 33 -8.25 0.62 2.92
C TRP A 33 -7.15 -0.29 2.40
N PHE A 34 -6.09 0.29 1.86
CA PHE A 34 -4.99 -0.45 1.25
C PHE A 34 -3.68 0.31 1.38
N PRO A 35 -2.52 -0.41 1.41
CA PRO A 35 -1.22 0.25 1.50
C PRO A 35 -0.80 0.87 0.16
N PRO A 36 0.16 1.82 0.20
CA PRO A 36 0.77 2.32 -1.02
C PRO A 36 1.38 1.22 -1.87
N GLY A 37 1.47 1.47 -3.16
CA GLY A 37 2.08 0.56 -4.11
C GLY A 37 1.36 0.59 -5.44
N GLY A 38 1.88 -0.19 -6.38
CA GLY A 38 1.29 -0.26 -7.71
C GLY A 38 2.02 -1.23 -8.63
N GLY A 39 1.70 -1.16 -9.90
CA GLY A 39 2.25 -2.06 -10.89
C GLY A 39 3.72 -1.84 -11.19
N VAL A 40 4.42 -2.92 -11.44
CA VAL A 40 5.80 -2.90 -11.91
C VAL A 40 5.79 -2.58 -13.41
N GLU A 41 6.57 -1.59 -13.83
CA GLU A 41 6.67 -1.17 -15.22
C GLU A 41 7.66 -2.06 -15.99
N PRO A 42 7.54 -2.14 -17.33
CA PRO A 42 8.47 -2.90 -18.14
C PRO A 42 9.93 -2.49 -17.89
N GLY A 43 10.80 -3.47 -17.64
CA GLY A 43 12.21 -3.24 -17.37
C GLY A 43 12.53 -2.81 -15.95
N GLU A 44 11.53 -2.61 -15.12
CA GLU A 44 11.68 -2.21 -13.72
C GLU A 44 11.74 -3.45 -12.82
N THR A 45 12.57 -3.42 -11.78
CA THR A 45 12.52 -4.46 -10.75
C THR A 45 11.35 -4.19 -9.80
N ILE A 46 10.95 -5.21 -9.05
CA ILE A 46 9.91 -5.06 -8.02
C ILE A 46 10.35 -4.03 -6.97
N GLU A 47 11.61 -4.07 -6.56
CA GLU A 47 12.17 -3.14 -5.60
C GLU A 47 12.16 -1.70 -6.11
N ALA A 48 12.54 -1.50 -7.36
CA ALA A 48 12.49 -0.16 -7.98
C ALA A 48 11.05 0.36 -8.06
N ALA A 49 10.10 -0.51 -8.41
CA ALA A 49 8.68 -0.16 -8.43
C ALA A 49 8.20 0.27 -7.04
N ALA A 50 8.60 -0.45 -6.00
CA ALA A 50 8.24 -0.12 -4.62
C ALA A 50 8.74 1.28 -4.23
N HIS A 51 10.01 1.58 -4.51
CA HIS A 51 10.57 2.91 -4.25
C HIS A 51 9.84 4.00 -5.02
N ARG A 52 9.61 3.78 -6.30
CA ARG A 52 8.93 4.75 -7.18
C ARG A 52 7.51 5.02 -6.72
N GLU A 53 6.74 3.97 -6.46
CA GLU A 53 5.34 4.11 -6.06
C GLU A 53 5.20 4.83 -4.71
N VAL A 54 6.06 4.53 -3.75
CA VAL A 54 6.03 5.22 -2.46
C VAL A 54 6.35 6.71 -2.65
N LEU A 55 7.36 7.03 -3.45
CA LEU A 55 7.70 8.42 -3.72
C LEU A 55 6.54 9.17 -4.41
N GLU A 56 5.94 8.56 -5.44
CA GLU A 56 4.82 9.17 -6.17
C GLU A 56 3.59 9.36 -5.29
N GLU A 57 3.27 8.38 -4.47
CA GLU A 57 2.03 8.39 -3.69
C GLU A 57 2.13 9.11 -2.35
N THR A 58 3.32 9.19 -1.76
CA THR A 58 3.50 9.76 -0.41
C THR A 58 4.51 10.89 -0.32
N GLY A 59 5.38 11.03 -1.33
CA GLY A 59 6.49 11.95 -1.27
C GLY A 59 7.67 11.47 -0.42
N LEU A 60 7.57 10.29 0.17
CA LEU A 60 8.63 9.74 1.01
C LEU A 60 9.69 9.04 0.17
N VAL A 61 10.96 9.27 0.51
CA VAL A 61 12.10 8.59 -0.10
C VAL A 61 12.55 7.50 0.87
N LEU A 62 12.42 6.25 0.44
CA LEU A 62 12.85 5.11 1.24
C LEU A 62 14.34 4.87 1.07
N ARG A 63 15.03 4.51 2.16
CA ARG A 63 16.47 4.23 2.15
C ARG A 63 16.73 2.77 1.81
N GLU A 64 16.06 1.88 2.51
CA GLU A 64 16.15 0.44 2.30
C GLU A 64 14.76 -0.18 2.36
N LEU A 65 14.52 -1.15 1.50
CA LEU A 65 13.28 -1.90 1.50
C LEU A 65 13.31 -3.09 2.45
N GLY A 66 14.46 -3.71 2.58
CA GLY A 66 14.57 -5.00 3.24
C GLY A 66 13.97 -6.12 2.40
N PRO A 67 13.90 -7.34 2.96
CA PRO A 67 13.33 -8.48 2.23
C PRO A 67 11.81 -8.39 2.14
N ALA A 68 11.25 -9.01 1.10
CA ALA A 68 9.80 -9.15 0.98
C ALA A 68 9.26 -9.98 2.13
N VAL A 69 8.12 -9.57 2.68
CA VAL A 69 7.49 -10.27 3.81
C VAL A 69 6.35 -11.18 3.37
N GLY A 70 5.91 -11.07 2.13
CA GLY A 70 4.86 -11.93 1.59
C GLY A 70 4.67 -11.75 0.11
N ARG A 71 4.02 -12.74 -0.49
CA ARG A 71 3.61 -12.73 -1.89
C ARG A 71 2.19 -13.26 -1.95
N ARG A 72 1.40 -12.68 -2.85
CA ARG A 72 0.02 -13.09 -3.03
C ARG A 72 -0.41 -12.87 -4.45
N ARG A 73 -1.04 -13.87 -5.03
CA ARG A 73 -1.74 -13.71 -6.30
C ARG A 73 -3.16 -13.25 -5.99
N VAL A 74 -3.55 -12.11 -6.55
CA VAL A 74 -4.88 -11.55 -6.36
C VAL A 74 -5.58 -11.40 -7.70
N GLU A 75 -6.90 -11.53 -7.67
CA GLU A 75 -7.75 -11.31 -8.82
C GLU A 75 -8.94 -10.49 -8.36
N PHE A 76 -9.15 -9.35 -8.98
CA PHE A 76 -10.22 -8.43 -8.56
C PHE A 76 -10.72 -7.60 -9.73
N PRO A 77 -12.02 -7.22 -9.72
CA PRO A 77 -12.53 -6.26 -10.69
C PRO A 77 -12.09 -4.86 -10.34
N PHE A 78 -11.67 -4.12 -11.36
CA PHE A 78 -11.32 -2.72 -11.19
C PHE A 78 -11.47 -2.00 -12.52
N ASP A 79 -12.19 -0.87 -12.51
CA ASP A 79 -12.39 0.01 -13.67
C ASP A 79 -12.86 -0.73 -14.93
N GLY A 80 -13.83 -1.64 -14.76
CA GLY A 80 -14.42 -2.40 -15.85
C GLY A 80 -13.59 -3.57 -16.36
N ARG A 81 -12.52 -3.92 -15.66
CA ARG A 81 -11.61 -5.04 -16.02
C ARG A 81 -11.44 -6.00 -14.88
N ILE A 82 -10.98 -7.19 -15.19
CA ILE A 82 -10.48 -8.13 -14.17
C ILE A 82 -8.96 -8.00 -14.12
N ILE A 83 -8.44 -7.58 -12.98
CA ILE A 83 -7.01 -7.46 -12.75
C ILE A 83 -6.51 -8.74 -12.09
N VAL A 84 -5.50 -9.36 -12.69
CA VAL A 84 -4.78 -10.49 -12.09
C VAL A 84 -3.36 -10.02 -11.82
N SER A 85 -2.93 -10.07 -10.57
CA SER A 85 -1.66 -9.49 -10.17
C SER A 85 -0.93 -10.39 -9.17
N ASP A 86 0.37 -10.57 -9.38
CA ASP A 86 1.25 -11.14 -8.37
C ASP A 86 1.78 -9.97 -7.53
N GLU A 87 1.31 -9.88 -6.29
CA GLU A 87 1.66 -8.79 -5.38
C GLU A 87 2.78 -9.25 -4.44
N VAL A 88 3.81 -8.43 -4.32
CA VAL A 88 4.91 -8.61 -3.37
C VAL A 88 4.81 -7.53 -2.32
N TYR A 89 4.84 -7.92 -1.06
CA TYR A 89 4.66 -7.02 0.08
C TYR A 89 5.97 -6.78 0.80
N PHE A 90 6.21 -5.51 1.13
CA PHE A 90 7.34 -5.06 1.94
C PHE A 90 6.80 -4.32 3.16
N VAL A 91 7.49 -4.41 4.28
CA VAL A 91 7.20 -3.58 5.46
C VAL A 91 8.41 -2.69 5.68
N VAL A 92 8.19 -1.38 5.71
CA VAL A 92 9.26 -0.40 5.88
C VAL A 92 8.91 0.53 7.04
N ARG A 93 9.85 0.68 7.95
CA ARG A 93 9.72 1.59 9.09
C ARG A 93 10.22 2.97 8.71
N VAL A 94 9.39 3.99 8.93
CA VAL A 94 9.67 5.36 8.55
C VAL A 94 9.45 6.30 9.73
N ALA A 95 9.92 7.54 9.62
CA ALA A 95 9.67 8.54 10.66
C ALA A 95 8.20 8.93 10.75
N GLY A 96 7.47 8.86 9.62
CA GLY A 96 6.06 9.24 9.56
C GLY A 96 5.87 10.72 9.22
N GLY A 97 4.69 11.23 9.55
CA GLY A 97 4.35 12.62 9.32
C GLY A 97 3.48 12.85 8.10
N ALA A 98 3.46 14.11 7.65
CA ALA A 98 2.65 14.51 6.50
C ALA A 98 3.16 13.89 5.21
N ILE A 99 2.24 13.45 4.36
CA ILE A 99 2.56 12.94 3.04
C ILE A 99 2.21 13.98 1.98
N SER A 100 2.86 13.86 0.81
CA SER A 100 2.55 14.69 -0.36
C SER A 100 1.80 13.87 -1.40
N THR A 101 0.75 14.45 -1.96
CA THR A 101 -0.03 13.85 -3.05
C THR A 101 0.32 14.45 -4.41
N ASP A 102 1.37 15.25 -4.48
CA ASP A 102 1.76 15.96 -5.70
C ASP A 102 2.09 15.03 -6.87
N GLY A 103 2.58 13.83 -6.57
CA GLY A 103 2.92 12.84 -7.59
C GLY A 103 1.76 11.93 -8.03
N TRP A 104 0.55 12.16 -7.53
CA TRP A 104 -0.59 11.31 -7.88
C TRP A 104 -1.02 11.49 -9.33
N THR A 105 -1.40 10.37 -9.96
CA THR A 105 -2.03 10.38 -11.27
C THR A 105 -3.47 10.89 -11.16
N GLU A 106 -4.08 11.23 -12.31
CA GLU A 106 -5.48 11.63 -12.33
C GLU A 106 -6.40 10.53 -11.81
N LEU A 107 -6.11 9.28 -12.17
CA LEU A 107 -6.89 8.15 -11.70
C LEU A 107 -6.79 7.99 -10.19
N GLU A 108 -5.59 8.15 -9.62
CA GLU A 108 -5.39 8.08 -8.18
C GLU A 108 -6.17 9.17 -7.45
N ARG A 109 -6.17 10.40 -7.98
CA ARG A 109 -6.94 11.51 -7.41
C ARG A 109 -8.45 11.28 -7.47
N GLU A 110 -8.91 10.55 -8.47
CA GLU A 110 -10.32 10.20 -8.64
C GLU A 110 -10.73 9.06 -7.72
N VAL A 111 -9.87 8.06 -7.55
CA VAL A 111 -10.16 6.81 -6.84
C VAL A 111 -9.93 6.92 -5.34
N VAL A 112 -8.85 7.59 -4.93
CA VAL A 112 -8.46 7.67 -3.51
C VAL A 112 -9.19 8.82 -2.85
N GLU A 113 -10.02 8.49 -1.89
CA GLU A 113 -10.85 9.47 -1.18
C GLU A 113 -10.16 10.04 0.04
N GLU A 114 -9.29 9.24 0.70
CA GLU A 114 -8.72 9.60 1.99
C GLU A 114 -7.43 8.84 2.23
N HIS A 115 -6.55 9.39 3.05
CA HIS A 115 -5.41 8.68 3.61
C HIS A 115 -5.37 8.91 5.11
N ARG A 116 -4.80 7.93 5.84
CA ARG A 116 -4.76 7.98 7.30
C ARG A 116 -3.66 7.07 7.83
N TRP A 117 -3.00 7.53 8.90
CA TRP A 117 -2.14 6.70 9.71
C TRP A 117 -3.00 5.99 10.77
N TRP A 118 -3.07 4.67 10.65
CA TRP A 118 -3.87 3.84 11.55
C TRP A 118 -2.99 3.26 12.65
N THR A 119 -3.45 3.34 13.92
CA THR A 119 -2.77 2.59 14.98
C THR A 119 -3.05 1.10 14.83
N MET A 120 -2.17 0.27 15.41
CA MET A 120 -2.37 -1.18 15.38
C MET A 120 -3.67 -1.57 16.10
N ASP A 121 -3.97 -0.89 17.22
CA ASP A 121 -5.21 -1.16 17.95
C ASP A 121 -6.45 -0.81 17.13
N GLU A 122 -6.43 0.31 16.42
CA GLU A 122 -7.51 0.69 15.51
C GLU A 122 -7.71 -0.38 14.42
N LEU A 123 -6.64 -0.90 13.87
CA LEU A 123 -6.70 -1.94 12.83
C LEU A 123 -7.27 -3.25 13.36
N ARG A 124 -7.01 -3.58 14.63
CA ARG A 124 -7.52 -4.81 15.25
C ARG A 124 -9.03 -4.80 15.45
N ILE A 125 -9.61 -3.61 15.66
CA ILE A 125 -11.03 -3.49 16.05
C ILE A 125 -11.92 -2.91 14.96
N THR A 126 -11.35 -2.42 13.85
CA THR A 126 -12.16 -1.77 12.81
C THR A 126 -13.09 -2.76 12.12
N ALA A 127 -14.31 -2.30 11.83
CA ALA A 127 -15.25 -3.02 11.00
C ALA A 127 -15.08 -2.70 9.51
N GLU A 128 -14.24 -1.73 9.17
CA GLU A 128 -13.97 -1.37 7.77
C GLU A 128 -13.08 -2.42 7.11
N THR A 129 -13.22 -2.53 5.80
CA THR A 129 -12.42 -3.49 5.03
C THR A 129 -11.01 -2.96 4.83
N VAL A 130 -10.03 -3.79 5.19
CA VAL A 130 -8.60 -3.48 5.03
C VAL A 130 -7.94 -4.63 4.26
N TYR A 131 -7.16 -4.30 3.25
CA TYR A 131 -6.37 -5.27 2.49
C TYR A 131 -4.88 -4.95 2.64
N PRO A 132 -4.00 -5.94 2.66
CA PRO A 132 -4.32 -7.37 2.72
C PRO A 132 -4.97 -7.75 4.05
N GLU A 133 -5.77 -8.81 4.05
CA GLU A 133 -6.49 -9.25 5.25
C GLU A 133 -5.55 -9.63 6.40
N ASP A 134 -4.35 -10.11 6.06
CA ASP A 134 -3.31 -10.48 7.02
C ASP A 134 -2.29 -9.36 7.29
N LEU A 135 -2.68 -8.10 7.09
CA LEU A 135 -1.80 -6.94 7.24
C LEU A 135 -1.03 -6.94 8.55
N LEU A 136 -1.71 -7.20 9.68
CA LEU A 136 -1.08 -7.21 10.99
C LEU A 136 -0.05 -8.32 11.13
N ASP A 137 -0.33 -9.50 10.59
CA ASP A 137 0.60 -10.63 10.59
C ASP A 137 1.87 -10.32 9.79
N LEU A 138 1.72 -9.65 8.64
CA LEU A 138 2.85 -9.24 7.82
C LEU A 138 3.75 -8.25 8.56
N ILE A 139 3.16 -7.32 9.29
CA ILE A 139 3.90 -6.34 10.07
C ILE A 139 4.66 -7.02 11.20
N GLU A 140 4.03 -7.94 11.92
CA GLU A 140 4.67 -8.69 13.01
C GLU A 140 5.83 -9.54 12.50
N ALA A 141 5.67 -10.17 11.34
CA ALA A 141 6.71 -11.00 10.74
C ALA A 141 7.94 -10.20 10.31
N SER A 142 7.80 -8.91 10.04
CA SER A 142 8.90 -8.07 9.59
C SER A 142 9.94 -7.77 10.67
N GLY A 143 9.50 -7.53 11.90
CA GLY A 143 10.33 -7.42 13.11
C GLY A 143 11.57 -6.55 13.08
N GLY A 144 11.83 -5.82 12.01
CA GLY A 144 13.06 -5.06 11.86
C GLY A 144 13.07 -3.74 12.63
N PRO A 145 14.26 -3.17 12.88
CA PRO A 145 14.36 -1.86 13.49
C PRO A 145 13.88 -0.77 12.52
N PRO A 146 13.40 0.37 13.03
CA PRO A 146 13.01 1.48 12.18
C PRO A 146 14.19 2.04 11.40
N GLN A 147 13.90 2.59 10.24
CA GLN A 147 14.93 3.31 9.46
C GLN A 147 15.25 4.63 10.15
N ALA A 148 16.51 4.88 10.26
CA ALA A 148 16.99 6.12 10.88
C ALA A 148 16.82 7.31 9.92
#